data_9f5d4432367ae3885335b400d0f38a06
#
_entry.id   9f5d4432367ae3885335b400d0f38a06
#
_cell.length_a   1.000
_cell.length_b   1.000
_cell.length_c   1.000
_cell.angle_alpha   90.00
_cell.angle_beta   90.00
_cell.angle_gamma   90.00
#
_symmetry.space_group_name_H-M   'P 1'
#
loop_
_entity.id
_entity.type
_entity.pdbx_description
1 polymer ?
#
loop_
_entity_poly.entity_id
_entity_poly.type
_entity_poly.pdbx_seq_one_letter_code
_entity_poly.pdbx_strand_id
1 'polypeptide(L)'
;IVCNAADLDAPNPGADPVMARYTRRLLEQAPGSRPTVSVRVREFIAVLLPRGHCRADTVAQHLGIDRRTLARHLAAEGLSFSLLMNKVRSELLAIYLDDGARALSEVSDLLGFAAPSAFSRWHRARFGVAARSRMIEIAPKWRRGPAHGKPPTRS
;
A
#
# COMPACT_ATOMS: atom_id res chain seq x y z
N ILE A 1 -27.52 11.38 10.07
CA ILE A 1 -27.38 10.61 8.82
C ILE A 1 -27.69 9.17 9.20
N VAL A 2 -28.82 8.63 8.73
CA VAL A 2 -29.21 7.23 8.95
C VAL A 2 -28.70 6.48 7.71
N CYS A 3 -27.68 5.64 7.88
CA CYS A 3 -27.26 4.69 6.84
C CYS A 3 -28.14 3.45 6.91
N ASN A 4 -28.69 3.00 5.78
CA ASN A 4 -29.44 1.76 5.71
C ASN A 4 -28.45 0.58 5.75
N ALA A 5 -28.76 -0.51 6.46
CA ALA A 5 -27.90 -1.69 6.55
C ALA A 5 -27.55 -2.28 5.16
N ALA A 6 -28.44 -2.15 4.18
CA ALA A 6 -28.21 -2.56 2.81
C ALA A 6 -27.10 -1.75 2.08
N ASP A 7 -26.85 -0.50 2.51
CA ASP A 7 -25.78 0.33 1.94
C ASP A 7 -24.39 -0.09 2.44
N LEU A 8 -24.34 -0.80 3.58
CA LEU A 8 -23.08 -1.34 4.13
C LEU A 8 -22.61 -2.61 3.41
N ASP A 9 -23.53 -3.36 2.81
CA ASP A 9 -23.24 -4.58 2.05
C ASP A 9 -23.04 -4.31 0.54
N ALA A 10 -23.27 -3.08 0.08
CA ALA A 10 -23.05 -2.71 -1.30
C ALA A 10 -21.55 -2.74 -1.63
N PRO A 11 -21.11 -3.48 -2.67
CA PRO A 11 -19.71 -3.49 -3.06
C PRO A 11 -19.29 -2.08 -3.46
N ASN A 12 -18.31 -1.53 -2.74
CA ASN A 12 -17.73 -0.24 -3.07
C ASN A 12 -16.87 -0.39 -4.35
N PRO A 13 -17.28 0.14 -5.51
CA PRO A 13 -16.56 -0.03 -6.77
C PRO A 13 -15.16 0.62 -6.77
N GLY A 14 -14.88 1.47 -5.77
CA GLY A 14 -13.56 2.07 -5.56
C GLY A 14 -12.72 1.36 -4.49
N ALA A 15 -13.19 0.24 -3.92
CA ALA A 15 -12.45 -0.49 -2.91
C ALA A 15 -11.32 -1.28 -3.55
N ASP A 16 -10.08 -0.93 -3.22
CA ASP A 16 -8.92 -1.74 -3.58
C ASP A 16 -8.89 -3.01 -2.70
N PRO A 17 -9.06 -4.23 -3.27
CA PRO A 17 -9.06 -5.47 -2.49
C PRO A 17 -7.74 -5.73 -1.76
N VAL A 18 -6.63 -5.20 -2.27
CA VAL A 18 -5.32 -5.25 -1.62
C VAL A 18 -5.33 -4.42 -0.34
N MET A 19 -5.91 -3.22 -0.42
CA MET A 19 -6.07 -2.34 0.74
C MET A 19 -6.98 -2.96 1.81
N ALA A 20 -8.09 -3.59 1.40
CA ALA A 20 -8.99 -4.29 2.31
C ALA A 20 -8.28 -5.44 3.04
N ARG A 21 -7.45 -6.23 2.34
CA ARG A 21 -6.63 -7.30 2.95
C ARG A 21 -5.59 -6.74 3.92
N TYR A 22 -4.96 -5.62 3.57
CA TYR A 22 -3.97 -4.97 4.43
C TYR A 22 -4.61 -4.46 5.73
N THR A 23 -5.73 -3.74 5.62
CA THR A 23 -6.47 -3.21 6.78
C THR A 23 -6.96 -4.32 7.70
N ARG A 24 -7.49 -5.41 7.14
CA ARG A 24 -7.90 -6.60 7.92
C ARG A 24 -6.73 -7.18 8.71
N ARG A 25 -5.56 -7.35 8.10
CA ARG A 25 -4.36 -7.81 8.80
C ARG A 25 -3.94 -6.90 9.95
N LEU A 26 -4.08 -5.58 9.78
CA LEU A 26 -3.80 -4.63 10.87
C LEU A 26 -4.74 -4.83 12.06
N LEU A 27 -6.04 -5.03 11.79
CA LEU A 27 -7.04 -5.26 12.83
C LEU A 27 -6.83 -6.59 13.56
N GLU A 28 -6.44 -7.64 12.85
CA GLU A 28 -6.15 -8.96 13.41
C GLU A 28 -4.92 -8.96 14.33
N GLN A 29 -3.96 -8.05 14.12
CA GLN A 29 -2.74 -7.91 14.93
C GLN A 29 -2.96 -7.16 16.25
N ALA A 30 -4.15 -6.63 16.51
CA ALA A 30 -4.48 -5.86 17.73
C ALA A 30 -5.66 -6.45 18.51
N PRO A 31 -5.69 -7.75 18.87
CA PRO A 31 -6.79 -8.32 19.62
C PRO A 31 -6.80 -7.77 21.06
N GLY A 32 -7.83 -7.00 21.39
CA GLY A 32 -8.24 -6.73 22.78
C GLY A 32 -7.59 -5.57 23.52
N SER A 33 -6.63 -4.83 22.95
CA SER A 33 -6.12 -3.60 23.55
C SER A 33 -6.47 -2.37 22.71
N ARG A 34 -6.61 -1.21 23.37
CA ARG A 34 -6.76 0.07 22.63
C ARG A 34 -5.59 0.21 21.66
N PRO A 35 -5.87 0.42 20.36
CA PRO A 35 -4.81 0.53 19.36
C PRO A 35 -3.83 1.66 19.74
N THR A 36 -2.55 1.37 19.72
CA THR A 36 -1.49 2.37 19.97
C THR A 36 -1.55 3.47 18.89
N VAL A 37 -0.91 4.61 19.18
CA VAL A 37 -0.86 5.72 18.22
C VAL A 37 -0.22 5.28 16.91
N SER A 38 0.82 4.47 16.95
CA SER A 38 1.48 3.94 15.75
C SER A 38 0.56 3.05 14.90
N VAL A 39 -0.29 2.23 15.50
CA VAL A 39 -1.27 1.41 14.77
C VAL A 39 -2.27 2.31 14.02
N ARG A 40 -2.86 3.29 14.71
CA ARG A 40 -3.78 4.25 14.08
C ARG A 40 -3.11 5.06 12.96
N VAL A 41 -1.86 5.49 13.17
CA VAL A 41 -1.07 6.20 12.15
C VAL A 41 -0.86 5.32 10.92
N ARG A 42 -0.56 4.02 11.10
CA ARG A 42 -0.40 3.07 9.98
C ARG A 42 -1.68 2.91 9.17
N GLU A 43 -2.84 2.84 9.83
CA GLU A 43 -4.15 2.79 9.17
C GLU A 43 -4.39 4.03 8.30
N PHE A 44 -4.16 5.23 8.85
CA PHE A 44 -4.29 6.47 8.09
C PHE A 44 -3.30 6.58 6.94
N ILE A 45 -2.04 6.17 7.15
CA ILE A 45 -1.04 6.12 6.08
C ILE A 45 -1.56 5.24 4.93
N ALA A 46 -2.02 4.02 5.22
CA ALA A 46 -2.51 3.10 4.22
C ALA A 46 -3.66 3.69 3.38
N VAL A 47 -4.62 4.34 4.02
CA VAL A 47 -5.78 4.96 3.34
C VAL A 47 -5.40 6.20 2.53
N LEU A 48 -4.44 6.99 3.02
CA LEU A 48 -4.07 8.27 2.40
C LEU A 48 -2.99 8.15 1.32
N LEU A 49 -2.19 7.07 1.32
CA LEU A 49 -1.12 6.87 0.33
C LEU A 49 -1.63 6.93 -1.11
N PRO A 50 -2.67 6.18 -1.53
CA PRO A 50 -3.14 6.17 -2.90
C PRO A 50 -3.69 7.52 -3.37
N ARG A 51 -4.05 8.40 -2.41
CA ARG A 51 -4.58 9.73 -2.69
C ARG A 51 -3.47 10.79 -2.87
N GLY A 52 -2.20 10.43 -2.67
CA GLY A 52 -1.06 11.35 -2.77
C GLY A 52 -0.97 12.39 -1.63
N HIS A 53 -1.86 12.33 -0.65
CA HIS A 53 -1.96 13.34 0.43
C HIS A 53 -1.46 12.84 1.78
N CYS A 54 -0.66 11.76 1.81
CA CYS A 54 -0.16 11.20 3.04
C CYS A 54 1.00 12.03 3.63
N ARG A 55 0.66 13.01 4.46
CA ARG A 55 1.59 13.88 5.18
C ARG A 55 1.36 13.75 6.68
N ALA A 56 2.41 14.00 7.48
CA ALA A 56 2.32 13.94 8.94
C ALA A 56 1.26 14.90 9.49
N ASP A 57 1.15 16.09 8.89
CA ASP A 57 0.15 17.10 9.27
C ASP A 57 -1.27 16.61 9.02
N THR A 58 -1.52 15.99 7.86
CA THR A 58 -2.83 15.43 7.50
C THR A 58 -3.22 14.31 8.45
N VAL A 59 -2.30 13.39 8.74
CA VAL A 59 -2.56 12.28 9.67
C VAL A 59 -2.79 12.80 11.09
N ALA A 60 -2.02 13.78 11.55
CA ALA A 60 -2.20 14.41 12.86
C ALA A 60 -3.60 15.04 12.99
N GLN A 61 -4.06 15.77 11.96
CA GLN A 61 -5.41 16.32 11.89
C GLN A 61 -6.49 15.25 12.03
N HIS A 62 -6.38 14.15 11.31
CA HIS A 62 -7.34 13.04 11.42
C HIS A 62 -7.35 12.38 12.81
N LEU A 63 -6.23 12.46 13.52
CA LEU A 63 -6.12 11.97 14.91
C LEU A 63 -6.59 13.00 15.95
N GLY A 64 -6.93 14.24 15.55
CA GLY A 64 -7.32 15.32 16.44
C GLY A 64 -6.17 15.87 17.29
N ILE A 65 -4.93 15.76 16.82
CA ILE A 65 -3.72 16.22 17.51
C ILE A 65 -2.86 17.07 16.57
N ASP A 66 -1.94 17.85 17.11
CA ASP A 66 -0.95 18.57 16.31
C ASP A 66 0.24 17.67 15.92
N ARG A 67 0.99 18.10 14.89
CA ARG A 67 2.14 17.37 14.35
C ARG A 67 3.23 17.11 15.39
N ARG A 68 3.47 18.05 16.31
CA ARG A 68 4.50 17.92 17.35
C ARG A 68 4.10 16.84 18.35
N THR A 69 2.84 16.82 18.74
CA THR A 69 2.27 15.79 19.61
C THR A 69 2.33 14.43 18.95
N LEU A 70 1.98 14.32 17.67
CA LEU A 70 2.14 13.09 16.89
C LEU A 70 3.58 12.59 16.92
N ALA A 71 4.56 13.47 16.62
CA ALA A 71 5.98 13.13 16.63
C ALA A 71 6.44 12.64 17.99
N ARG A 72 6.00 13.28 19.07
CA ARG A 72 6.32 12.90 20.46
C ARG A 72 5.74 11.52 20.80
N HIS A 73 4.49 11.24 20.45
CA HIS A 73 3.89 9.92 20.68
C HIS A 73 4.61 8.82 19.92
N LEU A 74 4.94 9.04 18.65
CA LEU A 74 5.70 8.06 17.86
C LEU A 74 7.11 7.87 18.42
N ALA A 75 7.79 8.93 18.86
CA ALA A 75 9.12 8.85 19.47
C ALA A 75 9.10 8.05 20.78
N ALA A 76 8.03 8.16 21.58
CA ALA A 76 7.85 7.35 22.78
C ALA A 76 7.74 5.84 22.49
N GLU A 77 7.28 5.48 21.28
CA GLU A 77 7.24 4.10 20.77
C GLU A 77 8.53 3.72 20.00
N GLY A 78 9.56 4.58 19.99
CA GLY A 78 10.80 4.37 19.22
C GLY A 78 10.62 4.51 17.71
N LEU A 79 9.58 5.19 17.25
CA LEU A 79 9.18 5.29 15.86
C LEU A 79 9.22 6.74 15.36
N SER A 80 9.25 6.90 14.04
CA SER A 80 9.00 8.16 13.36
C SER A 80 7.95 7.99 12.27
N PHE A 81 7.31 9.08 11.87
CA PHE A 81 6.33 9.05 10.78
C PHE A 81 6.95 8.53 9.47
N SER A 82 8.16 8.95 9.14
CA SER A 82 8.88 8.48 7.95
C SER A 82 9.20 6.98 8.01
N LEU A 83 9.56 6.47 9.18
CA LEU A 83 9.79 5.03 9.38
C LEU A 83 8.51 4.23 9.15
N LEU A 84 7.39 4.66 9.75
CA LEU A 84 6.08 4.03 9.56
C LEU A 84 5.62 4.09 8.10
N MET A 85 5.77 5.26 7.45
CA MET A 85 5.44 5.43 6.03
C MET A 85 6.21 4.43 5.17
N ASN A 86 7.53 4.32 5.37
CA ASN A 86 8.37 3.39 4.63
C ASN A 86 8.01 1.92 4.91
N LYS A 87 7.62 1.59 6.14
CA LYS A 87 7.15 0.26 6.51
C LYS A 87 5.87 -0.10 5.78
N VAL A 88 4.85 0.79 5.83
CA VAL A 88 3.57 0.60 5.13
C VAL A 88 3.79 0.47 3.61
N ARG A 89 4.61 1.34 3.02
CA ARG A 89 4.97 1.25 1.60
C ARG A 89 5.59 -0.10 1.23
N SER A 90 6.49 -0.61 2.07
CA SER A 90 7.13 -1.91 1.82
C SER A 90 6.15 -3.08 1.93
N GLU A 91 5.24 -3.02 2.90
CA GLU A 91 4.21 -4.04 3.11
C GLU A 91 3.20 -4.05 1.94
N LEU A 92 2.71 -2.88 1.54
CA LEU A 92 1.80 -2.74 0.39
C LEU A 92 2.46 -3.13 -0.92
N LEU A 93 3.73 -2.73 -1.14
CA LEU A 93 4.49 -3.14 -2.31
C LEU A 93 4.55 -4.67 -2.43
N ALA A 94 4.85 -5.37 -1.33
CA ALA A 94 4.89 -6.84 -1.34
C ALA A 94 3.55 -7.44 -1.79
N ILE A 95 2.43 -6.91 -1.30
CA ILE A 95 1.10 -7.40 -1.64
C ILE A 95 0.74 -7.07 -3.11
N TYR A 96 1.08 -5.87 -3.60
CA TYR A 96 0.84 -5.50 -5.01
C TYR A 96 1.69 -6.32 -5.99
N LEU A 97 2.92 -6.67 -5.61
CA LEU A 97 3.78 -7.52 -6.42
C LEU A 97 3.29 -8.98 -6.45
N ASP A 98 2.77 -9.48 -5.33
CA ASP A 98 2.21 -10.83 -5.22
C ASP A 98 0.92 -10.98 -6.05
N ASP A 99 0.09 -9.94 -6.07
CA ASP A 99 -1.10 -9.87 -6.92
C ASP A 99 -0.76 -9.90 -8.42
N GLY A 100 0.39 -9.35 -8.81
CA GLY A 100 0.97 -9.43 -10.16
C GLY A 100 0.15 -8.77 -11.28
N ALA A 101 -1.03 -8.21 -10.99
CA ALA A 101 -1.98 -7.69 -11.96
C ALA A 101 -1.68 -6.24 -12.40
N ARG A 102 -0.82 -5.52 -11.67
CA ARG A 102 -0.65 -4.07 -11.81
C ARG A 102 0.67 -3.68 -12.48
N ALA A 103 0.64 -2.63 -13.28
CA ALA A 103 1.85 -2.03 -13.84
C ALA A 103 2.66 -1.33 -12.73
N LEU A 104 3.99 -1.28 -12.90
CA LEU A 104 4.88 -0.65 -11.91
C LEU A 104 4.61 0.85 -11.70
N SER A 105 4.15 1.54 -12.76
CA SER A 105 3.70 2.94 -12.67
C SER A 105 2.48 3.08 -11.76
N GLU A 106 1.49 2.20 -11.92
CA GLU A 106 0.29 2.17 -11.09
C GLU A 106 0.65 1.88 -9.62
N VAL A 107 1.53 0.91 -9.38
CA VAL A 107 2.03 0.61 -8.03
C VAL A 107 2.74 1.82 -7.42
N SER A 108 3.54 2.55 -8.21
CA SER A 108 4.18 3.78 -7.77
C SER A 108 3.16 4.83 -7.29
N ASP A 109 2.09 5.03 -8.05
CA ASP A 109 1.03 5.99 -7.72
C ASP A 109 0.26 5.55 -6.48
N LEU A 110 -0.11 4.27 -6.38
CA LEU A 110 -0.78 3.69 -5.21
C LEU A 110 0.05 3.77 -3.92
N LEU A 111 1.37 3.75 -4.05
CA LEU A 111 2.30 3.97 -2.92
C LEU A 111 2.56 5.45 -2.64
N GLY A 112 1.83 6.36 -3.30
CA GLY A 112 1.87 7.80 -3.06
C GLY A 112 3.18 8.45 -3.47
N PHE A 113 3.83 7.98 -4.54
CA PHE A 113 4.99 8.67 -5.12
C PHE A 113 4.52 9.65 -6.21
N ALA A 114 5.06 10.86 -6.18
CA ALA A 114 4.74 11.88 -7.16
C ALA A 114 5.27 11.58 -8.57
N ALA A 115 6.23 10.65 -8.69
CA ALA A 115 6.79 10.24 -9.96
C ALA A 115 7.42 8.83 -9.86
N PRO A 116 7.43 8.03 -10.93
CA PRO A 116 8.05 6.71 -10.98
C PRO A 116 9.56 6.74 -10.66
N SER A 117 10.24 7.86 -10.95
CA SER A 117 11.65 8.05 -10.60
C SER A 117 11.88 8.13 -9.08
N ALA A 118 10.95 8.74 -8.34
CA ALA A 118 11.00 8.81 -6.88
C ALA A 118 10.79 7.42 -6.27
N PHE A 119 9.83 6.65 -6.79
CA PHE A 119 9.63 5.25 -6.42
C PHE A 119 10.88 4.41 -6.70
N SER A 120 11.49 4.53 -7.89
CA SER A 120 12.68 3.76 -8.26
C SER A 120 13.87 4.04 -7.34
N ARG A 121 14.08 5.30 -6.94
CA ARG A 121 15.12 5.69 -5.98
C ARG A 121 14.85 5.10 -4.59
N TRP A 122 13.61 5.24 -4.10
CA TRP A 122 13.20 4.68 -2.82
C TRP A 122 13.36 3.15 -2.79
N HIS A 123 12.90 2.47 -3.85
CA HIS A 123 13.00 1.02 -3.97
C HIS A 123 14.44 0.54 -3.94
N ARG A 124 15.33 1.19 -4.72
CA ARG A 124 16.77 0.87 -4.73
C ARG A 124 17.41 1.12 -3.36
N ALA A 125 17.11 2.23 -2.72
CA ALA A 125 17.63 2.53 -1.38
C ALA A 125 17.15 1.54 -0.32
N ARG A 126 15.94 0.99 -0.48
CA ARG A 126 15.33 0.09 0.49
C ARG A 126 15.70 -1.38 0.29
N PHE A 127 15.82 -1.83 -0.96
CA PHE A 127 15.97 -3.24 -1.33
C PHE A 127 17.29 -3.55 -2.07
N GLY A 128 18.10 -2.56 -2.38
CA GLY A 128 19.40 -2.72 -3.06
C GLY A 128 19.30 -3.02 -4.56
N VAL A 129 18.11 -3.31 -5.09
CA VAL A 129 17.88 -3.70 -6.49
C VAL A 129 16.86 -2.78 -7.17
N ALA A 130 16.88 -2.74 -8.50
CA ALA A 130 15.90 -1.98 -9.26
C ALA A 130 14.52 -2.65 -9.15
N ALA A 131 13.47 -1.84 -9.03
CA ALA A 131 12.10 -2.32 -8.92
C ALA A 131 11.68 -3.22 -10.10
N ARG A 132 12.13 -2.88 -11.32
CA ARG A 132 11.87 -3.63 -12.55
C ARG A 132 12.47 -5.05 -12.50
N SER A 133 13.68 -5.20 -11.96
CA SER A 133 14.33 -6.50 -11.83
C SER A 133 13.55 -7.42 -10.90
N ARG A 134 13.03 -6.89 -9.80
CA ARG A 134 12.23 -7.66 -8.84
C ARG A 134 10.87 -8.07 -9.39
N MET A 135 10.23 -7.24 -10.24
CA MET A 135 9.00 -7.60 -10.93
C MET A 135 9.19 -8.75 -11.93
N ILE A 136 10.32 -8.78 -12.62
CA ILE A 136 10.65 -9.85 -13.57
C ILE A 136 10.85 -11.18 -12.81
N GLU A 137 11.45 -11.14 -11.64
CA GLU A 137 11.74 -12.30 -10.80
C GLU A 137 10.45 -12.87 -10.16
N ILE A 138 9.50 -12.00 -9.79
CA ILE A 138 8.24 -12.36 -9.13
C ILE A 138 7.12 -12.56 -10.16
N ALA A 139 7.29 -12.12 -11.42
CA ALA A 139 6.29 -12.32 -12.47
C ALA A 139 5.93 -13.80 -12.59
N PRO A 140 4.66 -14.19 -12.33
CA PRO A 140 4.29 -15.59 -12.30
C PRO A 140 4.62 -16.26 -13.63
N LYS A 141 5.11 -17.51 -13.56
CA LYS A 141 5.44 -18.36 -14.72
C LYS A 141 4.29 -18.53 -15.74
N TRP A 142 3.06 -18.20 -15.37
CA TRP A 142 1.86 -18.28 -16.22
C TRP A 142 1.84 -17.22 -17.35
N ARG A 143 2.59 -16.11 -17.28
CA ARG A 143 2.72 -15.16 -18.41
C ARG A 143 3.54 -15.70 -19.57
N ARG A 144 4.20 -16.82 -19.41
CA ARG A 144 4.74 -17.61 -20.52
C ARG A 144 3.66 -18.55 -21.03
N GLY A 145 2.59 -17.98 -21.62
CA GLY A 145 1.63 -18.74 -22.39
C GLY A 145 2.37 -19.54 -23.48
N PRO A 146 1.83 -20.70 -23.89
CA PRO A 146 2.43 -21.48 -24.96
C PRO A 146 2.56 -20.58 -26.18
N ALA A 147 3.75 -20.58 -26.80
CA ALA A 147 3.99 -19.89 -28.05
C ALA A 147 2.83 -20.21 -29.00
N HIS A 148 2.13 -19.19 -29.47
CA HIS A 148 1.07 -19.36 -30.45
C HIS A 148 1.67 -20.11 -31.64
N GLY A 149 1.32 -21.37 -31.72
CA GLY A 149 1.61 -22.18 -32.88
C GLY A 149 1.00 -21.51 -34.11
N LYS A 150 1.88 -21.21 -35.06
CA LYS A 150 1.53 -20.75 -36.40
C LYS A 150 0.48 -21.69 -36.97
N PRO A 151 -0.67 -21.23 -37.49
CA PRO A 151 -1.63 -22.11 -38.12
C PRO A 151 -1.00 -22.76 -39.36
N PRO A 152 -1.30 -24.04 -39.65
CA PRO A 152 -0.79 -24.71 -40.83
C PRO A 152 -1.35 -24.05 -42.10
N THR A 153 -0.48 -23.62 -42.97
CA THR A 153 -0.83 -23.19 -44.34
C THR A 153 -1.40 -24.39 -45.09
N ARG A 154 -2.67 -24.30 -45.45
CA ARG A 154 -3.27 -25.25 -46.43
C ARG A 154 -2.65 -24.99 -47.81
N SER A 155 -2.05 -26.04 -48.35
CA SER A 155 -1.86 -26.21 -49.82
C SER A 155 -3.15 -26.69 -50.47
#